data_8e33987bd35acd43900cd1383c735bd4
#
_entry.id   8e33987bd35acd43900cd1383c735bd4
#
_cell.length_a   1.000
_cell.length_b   1.000
_cell.length_c   1.000
_cell.angle_alpha   90.00
_cell.angle_beta   90.00
_cell.angle_gamma   90.00
#
_symmetry.space_group_name_H-M   'P 1'
#
loop_
_entity.id
_entity.type
_entity.pdbx_description
1 polymer ?
#
loop_
_entity_poly.entity_id
_entity_poly.type
_entity_poly.pdbx_seq_one_letter_code
_entity_poly.pdbx_strand_id
1 'polypeptide(L)'
;MRFVLSQWKQRNKQSSDSFLQKEDENMISGAIMVPHPPIALKEVGHGEEKKIQKTLDAYEKAAEFVAQLKPDVLVITSPHTNGYADYFNISKGSRAAGSMAQFNAPQVRFEVDYDTDFVYALEQEAKEAGFPAGSQYDRPTQLDHGVMVPLYFIQKYVPNIPIVRIALSGLPMEKNYELGELIAKASDRTNKNVVIVASGDLSHCQLETGPYGYKPAGPEYDRRIMADMAAGAFEALFDYDTAFRQEAAECGHGSFAIMAGAFDGHDVKIRELSHEATFGVGYGVILFKNEGIDDKRHFLENRLDKEKAKIDEKIAGSDAYAKLARASVKAAVLEAPLELPDDLPEEMLKNMAGAFVSIHEFDELRGCIGTIAATQDSVAEEIIKNAWSASQNDPRFAPIKAEELPYLDISVDILSDAEPIHDKSELDVKKYGVIVTKGGRRGLLLPNLDGVDTIDQQIEIACRKAGIDPKEPGIQMERFEVVRHV
;
A
#
# COMPACT_ATOMS: atom_id res chain seq x y z
N MET A 1 -13.99 -45.74 51.81
CA MET A 1 -13.14 -44.58 51.57
C MET A 1 -12.35 -44.64 50.25
N ARG A 2 -11.89 -45.79 49.75
CA ARG A 2 -11.22 -45.90 48.45
C ARG A 2 -12.10 -45.77 47.21
N PHE A 3 -13.41 -46.07 47.31
CA PHE A 3 -14.35 -46.03 46.18
C PHE A 3 -14.84 -44.59 45.86
N VAL A 4 -14.90 -43.70 46.86
CA VAL A 4 -15.33 -42.29 46.70
C VAL A 4 -14.19 -41.46 46.10
N LEU A 5 -12.95 -41.75 46.39
CA LEU A 5 -11.78 -41.10 45.84
C LEU A 5 -11.52 -41.45 44.37
N SER A 6 -11.92 -42.65 43.90
CA SER A 6 -11.81 -43.05 42.50
C SER A 6 -12.86 -42.36 41.61
N GLN A 7 -14.09 -42.19 42.09
CA GLN A 7 -15.14 -41.46 41.39
C GLN A 7 -14.88 -39.94 41.37
N TRP A 8 -14.28 -39.38 42.40
CA TRP A 8 -13.91 -37.97 42.43
C TRP A 8 -12.74 -37.70 41.47
N LYS A 9 -11.74 -38.60 41.38
CA LYS A 9 -10.66 -38.49 40.38
C LYS A 9 -11.13 -38.70 38.93
N GLN A 10 -12.14 -39.56 38.68
CA GLN A 10 -12.73 -39.71 37.34
C GLN A 10 -13.58 -38.50 36.94
N ARG A 11 -14.38 -37.92 37.85
CA ARG A 11 -15.15 -36.71 37.59
C ARG A 11 -14.26 -35.49 37.34
N ASN A 12 -13.19 -35.32 38.11
CA ASN A 12 -12.25 -34.22 37.86
C ASN A 12 -11.36 -34.42 36.64
N LYS A 13 -11.13 -35.65 36.18
CA LYS A 13 -10.44 -35.90 34.92
C LYS A 13 -11.35 -35.65 33.70
N GLN A 14 -12.66 -35.93 33.81
CA GLN A 14 -13.62 -35.56 32.76
C GLN A 14 -13.96 -34.08 32.71
N SER A 15 -13.87 -33.34 33.82
CA SER A 15 -14.06 -31.88 33.84
C SER A 15 -12.81 -31.08 33.47
N SER A 16 -11.61 -31.65 33.60
CA SER A 16 -10.37 -31.04 33.13
C SER A 16 -10.08 -31.31 31.64
N ASP A 17 -10.55 -32.44 31.11
CA ASP A 17 -10.39 -32.75 29.68
C ASP A 17 -11.43 -32.05 28.78
N SER A 18 -12.53 -31.53 29.35
CA SER A 18 -13.49 -30.70 28.58
C SER A 18 -13.18 -29.20 28.62
N PHE A 19 -12.18 -28.78 29.40
CA PHE A 19 -11.70 -27.38 29.45
C PHE A 19 -10.43 -27.16 28.62
N LEU A 20 -9.84 -28.21 28.01
CA LEU A 20 -8.60 -28.18 27.26
C LEU A 20 -8.73 -28.70 25.81
N GLN A 21 -9.94 -28.72 25.26
CA GLN A 21 -10.20 -28.89 23.83
C GLN A 21 -11.25 -27.86 23.37
N LYS A 22 -10.97 -26.56 23.51
CA LYS A 22 -11.17 -25.67 22.39
C LYS A 22 -9.98 -25.95 21.47
N GLU A 23 -10.16 -26.71 20.43
CA GLU A 23 -9.40 -26.52 19.21
C GLU A 23 -9.42 -25.00 18.99
N ASP A 24 -8.26 -24.38 18.78
CA ASP A 24 -8.18 -23.00 18.35
C ASP A 24 -8.94 -22.94 17.02
N GLU A 25 -10.25 -22.64 17.08
CA GLU A 25 -11.07 -22.42 15.89
C GLU A 25 -10.51 -21.14 15.28
N ASN A 26 -9.74 -21.30 14.22
CA ASN A 26 -9.23 -20.20 13.43
C ASN A 26 -10.40 -19.35 12.95
N MET A 27 -10.58 -18.17 13.52
CA MET A 27 -11.71 -17.31 13.20
C MET A 27 -11.65 -16.79 11.75
N ILE A 28 -10.43 -16.64 11.15
CA ILE A 28 -10.27 -16.48 9.70
C ILE A 28 -10.12 -17.87 9.10
N SER A 29 -11.19 -18.49 8.66
CA SER A 29 -11.15 -19.86 8.15
C SER A 29 -10.58 -19.98 6.74
N GLY A 30 -10.62 -18.91 5.95
CA GLY A 30 -10.08 -18.90 4.61
C GLY A 30 -10.32 -17.60 3.86
N ALA A 31 -9.83 -17.57 2.62
CA ALA A 31 -10.02 -16.46 1.70
C ALA A 31 -10.08 -16.93 0.25
N ILE A 32 -10.59 -16.05 -0.60
CA ILE A 32 -10.46 -16.17 -2.04
C ILE A 32 -9.90 -14.89 -2.64
N MET A 33 -8.91 -15.03 -3.52
CA MET A 33 -8.45 -13.99 -4.43
C MET A 33 -9.22 -14.16 -5.73
N VAL A 34 -9.95 -13.13 -6.16
CA VAL A 34 -10.84 -13.20 -7.33
C VAL A 34 -10.87 -11.89 -8.10
N PRO A 35 -10.93 -11.94 -9.45
CA PRO A 35 -11.11 -10.75 -10.28
C PRO A 35 -12.56 -10.28 -10.22
N HIS A 36 -12.86 -9.11 -10.79
CA HIS A 36 -14.25 -8.61 -10.80
C HIS A 36 -14.73 -8.06 -12.16
N PRO A 37 -14.41 -8.73 -13.29
CA PRO A 37 -14.85 -8.23 -14.57
C PRO A 37 -16.36 -8.36 -14.73
N PRO A 38 -17.09 -7.27 -15.04
CA PRO A 38 -18.54 -7.33 -15.20
C PRO A 38 -18.99 -8.31 -16.29
N ILE A 39 -18.14 -8.52 -17.30
CA ILE A 39 -18.36 -9.46 -18.41
C ILE A 39 -18.50 -10.92 -17.93
N ALA A 40 -18.02 -11.26 -16.72
CA ALA A 40 -18.20 -12.61 -16.15
C ALA A 40 -19.67 -12.97 -15.90
N LEU A 41 -20.54 -11.97 -15.79
CA LEU A 41 -21.98 -12.20 -15.64
C LEU A 41 -22.61 -12.39 -17.03
N LYS A 42 -23.36 -13.48 -17.24
CA LYS A 42 -23.98 -13.78 -18.53
C LYS A 42 -24.93 -12.69 -19.05
N GLU A 43 -25.56 -11.95 -18.15
CA GLU A 43 -26.46 -10.84 -18.43
C GLU A 43 -25.70 -9.59 -18.92
N VAL A 44 -24.39 -9.50 -18.67
CA VAL A 44 -23.49 -8.45 -19.15
C VAL A 44 -22.69 -8.94 -20.36
N GLY A 45 -22.20 -10.17 -20.32
CA GLY A 45 -21.33 -10.74 -21.35
C GLY A 45 -22.07 -11.13 -22.65
N HIS A 46 -23.38 -11.45 -22.56
CA HIS A 46 -24.21 -11.84 -23.72
C HIS A 46 -23.58 -12.91 -24.62
N GLY A 47 -22.81 -13.82 -24.03
CA GLY A 47 -22.08 -14.90 -24.71
C GLY A 47 -20.57 -14.69 -24.77
N GLU A 48 -20.08 -13.45 -24.61
CA GLU A 48 -18.65 -13.14 -24.60
C GLU A 48 -17.95 -13.65 -23.31
N GLU A 49 -18.72 -13.82 -22.21
CA GLU A 49 -18.21 -14.40 -20.95
C GLU A 49 -17.58 -15.78 -21.15
N LYS A 50 -18.01 -16.53 -22.16
CA LYS A 50 -17.45 -17.85 -22.48
C LYS A 50 -15.98 -17.80 -22.90
N LYS A 51 -15.48 -16.64 -23.32
CA LYS A 51 -14.06 -16.47 -23.66
C LYS A 51 -13.14 -16.50 -22.41
N ILE A 52 -13.71 -16.33 -21.21
CA ILE A 52 -13.03 -16.47 -19.93
C ILE A 52 -13.55 -17.68 -19.15
N GLN A 53 -13.79 -18.80 -19.83
CA GLN A 53 -14.40 -19.99 -19.23
C GLN A 53 -13.57 -20.54 -18.07
N LYS A 54 -12.24 -20.46 -18.11
CA LYS A 54 -11.38 -20.91 -17.00
C LYS A 54 -11.65 -20.09 -15.74
N THR A 55 -11.80 -18.78 -15.87
CA THR A 55 -12.15 -17.88 -14.75
C THR A 55 -13.55 -18.19 -14.23
N LEU A 56 -14.54 -18.45 -15.10
CA LEU A 56 -15.90 -18.81 -14.67
C LEU A 56 -15.92 -20.13 -13.90
N ASP A 57 -15.24 -21.17 -14.41
CA ASP A 57 -15.13 -22.47 -13.75
C ASP A 57 -14.40 -22.36 -12.41
N ALA A 58 -13.41 -21.47 -12.33
CA ALA A 58 -12.68 -21.17 -11.09
C ALA A 58 -13.56 -20.44 -10.08
N TYR A 59 -14.39 -19.51 -10.52
CA TYR A 59 -15.35 -18.82 -9.66
C TYR A 59 -16.38 -19.77 -9.02
N GLU A 60 -16.93 -20.72 -9.78
CA GLU A 60 -17.85 -21.70 -9.22
C GLU A 60 -17.16 -22.52 -8.12
N LYS A 61 -15.91 -22.97 -8.34
CA LYS A 61 -15.13 -23.68 -7.32
C LYS A 61 -14.79 -22.80 -6.12
N ALA A 62 -14.53 -21.51 -6.32
CA ALA A 62 -14.27 -20.58 -5.24
C ALA A 62 -15.53 -20.34 -4.39
N ALA A 63 -16.70 -20.21 -5.02
CA ALA A 63 -17.96 -20.08 -4.32
C ALA A 63 -18.34 -21.36 -3.53
N GLU A 64 -18.12 -22.55 -4.10
CA GLU A 64 -18.27 -23.82 -3.40
C GLU A 64 -17.33 -23.93 -2.19
N PHE A 65 -16.07 -23.48 -2.35
CA PHE A 65 -15.09 -23.47 -1.27
C PHE A 65 -15.54 -22.55 -0.13
N VAL A 66 -16.01 -21.32 -0.44
CA VAL A 66 -16.59 -20.41 0.57
C VAL A 66 -17.72 -21.09 1.34
N ALA A 67 -18.62 -21.79 0.65
CA ALA A 67 -19.72 -22.48 1.29
C ALA A 67 -19.24 -23.63 2.21
N GLN A 68 -18.17 -24.34 1.84
CA GLN A 68 -17.59 -25.41 2.67
C GLN A 68 -17.00 -24.87 3.98
N LEU A 69 -16.47 -23.64 3.97
CA LEU A 69 -15.95 -22.97 5.16
C LEU A 69 -17.04 -22.48 6.13
N LYS A 70 -18.31 -22.42 5.68
CA LYS A 70 -19.46 -22.01 6.50
C LYS A 70 -19.26 -20.68 7.23
N PRO A 71 -18.92 -19.59 6.53
CA PRO A 71 -18.66 -18.30 7.16
C PRO A 71 -19.92 -17.74 7.85
N ASP A 72 -19.71 -17.01 8.94
CA ASP A 72 -20.73 -16.16 9.56
C ASP A 72 -20.80 -14.80 8.85
N VAL A 73 -19.68 -14.33 8.29
CA VAL A 73 -19.58 -13.05 7.59
C VAL A 73 -18.50 -13.11 6.47
N LEU A 74 -18.72 -12.36 5.39
CA LEU A 74 -17.71 -12.12 4.38
C LEU A 74 -17.12 -10.73 4.55
N VAL A 75 -15.79 -10.63 4.62
CA VAL A 75 -15.11 -9.35 4.49
C VAL A 75 -14.66 -9.20 3.03
N ILE A 76 -15.23 -8.23 2.33
CA ILE A 76 -14.99 -7.99 0.90
C ILE A 76 -14.24 -6.68 0.75
N THR A 77 -13.03 -6.71 0.21
CA THR A 77 -12.27 -5.54 -0.19
C THR A 77 -12.57 -5.18 -1.64
N SER A 78 -12.68 -3.91 -1.96
CA SER A 78 -12.93 -3.45 -3.34
C SER A 78 -12.20 -2.15 -3.66
N PRO A 79 -11.49 -2.08 -4.80
CA PRO A 79 -10.86 -0.85 -5.28
C PRO A 79 -11.86 0.16 -5.86
N HIS A 80 -13.12 -0.22 -6.06
CA HIS A 80 -14.17 0.59 -6.67
C HIS A 80 -15.17 1.21 -5.68
N THR A 81 -15.05 0.87 -4.42
CA THR A 81 -15.75 1.55 -3.32
C THR A 81 -15.10 2.92 -3.07
N ASN A 82 -15.85 3.89 -2.54
CA ASN A 82 -15.31 5.20 -2.20
C ASN A 82 -14.12 5.07 -1.25
N GLY A 83 -12.93 5.27 -1.78
CA GLY A 83 -11.65 5.25 -1.04
C GLY A 83 -11.14 6.65 -0.75
N TYR A 84 -10.19 6.75 0.17
CA TYR A 84 -9.44 7.94 0.54
C TYR A 84 -7.95 7.65 0.42
N ALA A 85 -7.15 8.69 0.24
CA ALA A 85 -5.70 8.53 0.11
C ALA A 85 -5.05 8.08 1.43
N ASP A 86 -5.62 8.49 2.57
CA ASP A 86 -5.04 8.40 3.90
C ASP A 86 -5.94 7.68 4.92
N TYR A 87 -6.98 6.97 4.45
CA TYR A 87 -7.97 6.36 5.35
C TYR A 87 -8.67 5.16 4.70
N PHE A 88 -8.82 4.06 5.44
CA PHE A 88 -9.60 2.90 4.99
C PHE A 88 -11.07 3.09 5.35
N ASN A 89 -11.90 3.23 4.32
CA ASN A 89 -13.32 3.43 4.49
C ASN A 89 -14.05 2.08 4.64
N ILE A 90 -14.66 1.86 5.81
CA ILE A 90 -15.52 0.70 6.09
C ILE A 90 -16.97 1.13 5.86
N SER A 91 -17.74 0.31 5.17
CA SER A 91 -19.12 0.67 4.83
C SER A 91 -20.03 0.73 6.03
N LYS A 92 -20.80 1.82 6.10
CA LYS A 92 -21.72 2.18 7.17
C LYS A 92 -23.15 1.72 6.88
N GLY A 93 -23.91 1.58 7.95
CA GLY A 93 -25.35 1.22 7.88
C GLY A 93 -25.56 -0.27 8.06
N SER A 94 -26.82 -0.70 7.89
CA SER A 94 -27.22 -2.10 8.07
C SER A 94 -27.45 -2.83 6.76
N ARG A 95 -27.55 -2.12 5.64
CA ARG A 95 -27.89 -2.69 4.32
C ARG A 95 -27.27 -1.89 3.19
N ALA A 96 -27.00 -2.59 2.09
CA ALA A 96 -26.69 -1.98 0.83
C ALA A 96 -27.37 -2.72 -0.33
N ALA A 97 -27.55 -1.99 -1.44
CA ALA A 97 -28.09 -2.54 -2.67
C ALA A 97 -27.27 -2.04 -3.86
N GLY A 98 -27.31 -2.80 -4.95
CA GLY A 98 -26.66 -2.43 -6.19
C GLY A 98 -27.30 -3.10 -7.39
N SER A 99 -26.94 -2.65 -8.58
CA SER A 99 -27.33 -3.31 -9.82
C SER A 99 -26.27 -3.14 -10.89
N MET A 100 -26.25 -4.05 -11.85
CA MET A 100 -25.34 -3.98 -13.01
C MET A 100 -25.87 -3.04 -14.09
N ALA A 101 -26.69 -2.03 -13.73
CA ALA A 101 -27.28 -1.08 -14.69
C ALA A 101 -26.24 -0.31 -15.50
N GLN A 102 -25.10 0.08 -14.90
CA GLN A 102 -23.99 0.74 -15.59
C GLN A 102 -23.34 -0.14 -16.68
N PHE A 103 -23.57 -1.46 -16.62
CA PHE A 103 -23.11 -2.44 -17.60
C PHE A 103 -24.27 -2.98 -18.45
N ASN A 104 -25.34 -2.20 -18.60
CA ASN A 104 -26.53 -2.52 -19.40
C ASN A 104 -27.33 -3.76 -18.94
N ALA A 105 -27.21 -4.15 -17.66
CA ALA A 105 -27.93 -5.28 -17.07
C ALA A 105 -28.68 -4.87 -15.79
N PRO A 106 -29.64 -3.92 -15.83
CA PRO A 106 -30.32 -3.40 -14.65
C PRO A 106 -31.19 -4.44 -13.90
N GLN A 107 -31.50 -5.56 -14.54
CA GLN A 107 -32.22 -6.68 -13.95
C GLN A 107 -31.39 -7.48 -12.95
N VAL A 108 -30.05 -7.45 -13.08
CA VAL A 108 -29.11 -8.07 -12.11
C VAL A 108 -28.97 -7.13 -10.95
N ARG A 109 -29.58 -7.49 -9.82
CA ARG A 109 -29.65 -6.69 -8.61
C ARG A 109 -29.14 -7.47 -7.41
N PHE A 110 -28.57 -6.74 -6.48
CA PHE A 110 -28.02 -7.27 -5.24
C PHE A 110 -28.58 -6.48 -4.07
N GLU A 111 -28.94 -7.19 -3.01
CA GLU A 111 -29.24 -6.62 -1.70
C GLU A 111 -28.44 -7.45 -0.67
N VAL A 112 -27.81 -6.78 0.27
CA VAL A 112 -26.99 -7.40 1.32
C VAL A 112 -27.23 -6.71 2.65
N ASP A 113 -27.19 -7.48 3.71
CA ASP A 113 -27.09 -6.96 5.07
C ASP A 113 -25.61 -6.77 5.41
N TYR A 114 -25.27 -5.66 6.08
CA TYR A 114 -23.97 -5.48 6.69
C TYR A 114 -23.93 -6.08 8.08
N ASP A 115 -22.81 -6.73 8.43
CA ASP A 115 -22.56 -7.19 9.80
C ASP A 115 -22.11 -6.01 10.66
N THR A 116 -23.09 -5.34 11.28
CA THR A 116 -22.85 -4.12 12.07
C THR A 116 -22.03 -4.39 13.32
N ASP A 117 -22.12 -5.58 13.91
CA ASP A 117 -21.35 -5.95 15.09
C ASP A 117 -19.88 -6.14 14.73
N PHE A 118 -19.62 -6.76 13.58
CA PHE A 118 -18.25 -6.91 13.08
C PHE A 118 -17.65 -5.57 12.67
N VAL A 119 -18.40 -4.70 11.98
CA VAL A 119 -17.96 -3.34 11.64
C VAL A 119 -17.58 -2.59 12.91
N TYR A 120 -18.41 -2.64 13.95
CA TYR A 120 -18.11 -1.99 15.21
C TYR A 120 -16.86 -2.56 15.88
N ALA A 121 -16.69 -3.89 15.88
CA ALA A 121 -15.49 -4.52 16.44
C ALA A 121 -14.22 -4.09 15.70
N LEU A 122 -14.25 -4.07 14.37
CA LEU A 122 -13.12 -3.62 13.55
C LEU A 122 -12.79 -2.14 13.80
N GLU A 123 -13.79 -1.28 13.97
CA GLU A 123 -13.59 0.12 14.35
C GLU A 123 -12.95 0.27 15.73
N GLN A 124 -13.28 -0.61 16.69
CA GLN A 124 -12.63 -0.61 18.00
C GLN A 124 -11.16 -1.05 17.90
N GLU A 125 -10.86 -2.13 17.15
CA GLU A 125 -9.48 -2.54 16.90
C GLU A 125 -8.66 -1.41 16.24
N ALA A 126 -9.20 -0.79 15.20
CA ALA A 126 -8.55 0.34 14.53
C ALA A 126 -8.31 1.52 15.48
N LYS A 127 -9.30 1.86 16.33
CA LYS A 127 -9.18 2.94 17.32
C LYS A 127 -8.15 2.63 18.39
N GLU A 128 -8.12 1.40 18.91
CA GLU A 128 -7.17 0.96 19.92
C GLU A 128 -5.73 0.97 19.39
N ALA A 129 -5.55 0.66 18.12
CA ALA A 129 -4.27 0.72 17.41
C ALA A 129 -3.88 2.12 16.91
N GLY A 130 -4.75 3.14 17.02
CA GLY A 130 -4.53 4.44 16.38
C GLY A 130 -4.53 4.38 14.84
N PHE A 131 -5.13 3.33 14.28
CA PHE A 131 -5.10 3.01 12.85
C PHE A 131 -6.16 3.80 12.06
N PRO A 132 -5.85 4.35 10.87
CA PRO A 132 -6.76 5.20 10.10
C PRO A 132 -7.81 4.38 9.33
N ALA A 133 -8.73 3.73 10.03
CA ALA A 133 -9.85 3.00 9.44
C ALA A 133 -11.16 3.23 10.21
N GLY A 134 -12.29 3.16 9.51
CA GLY A 134 -13.61 3.24 10.12
C GLY A 134 -14.69 3.67 9.12
N SER A 135 -15.91 3.86 9.63
CA SER A 135 -17.09 4.21 8.83
C SER A 135 -17.49 5.69 8.90
N GLN A 136 -16.72 6.54 9.59
CA GLN A 136 -17.11 7.94 9.86
C GLN A 136 -17.25 8.80 8.61
N TYR A 137 -16.51 8.48 7.54
CA TYR A 137 -16.52 9.22 6.28
C TYR A 137 -17.35 8.53 5.20
N ASP A 138 -17.95 7.36 5.51
CA ASP A 138 -18.74 6.65 4.54
C ASP A 138 -20.00 7.45 4.16
N ARG A 139 -20.29 7.45 2.87
CA ARG A 139 -21.54 7.95 2.32
C ARG A 139 -22.33 6.74 1.84
N PRO A 140 -23.65 6.69 2.11
CA PRO A 140 -24.48 5.63 1.57
C PRO A 140 -24.29 5.55 0.06
N THR A 141 -23.62 4.51 -0.40
CA THR A 141 -23.32 4.28 -1.81
C THR A 141 -23.91 2.96 -2.24
N GLN A 142 -24.20 2.85 -3.52
CA GLN A 142 -24.56 1.56 -4.11
C GLN A 142 -23.37 0.60 -4.03
N LEU A 143 -23.65 -0.69 -4.02
CA LEU A 143 -22.61 -1.70 -4.22
C LEU A 143 -21.96 -1.49 -5.58
N ASP A 144 -20.63 -1.51 -5.59
CA ASP A 144 -19.82 -1.47 -6.80
C ASP A 144 -19.61 -2.88 -7.38
N HIS A 145 -19.10 -2.95 -8.61
CA HIS A 145 -18.92 -4.22 -9.29
C HIS A 145 -17.83 -5.10 -8.67
N GLY A 146 -16.83 -4.51 -8.00
CA GLY A 146 -15.83 -5.25 -7.24
C GLY A 146 -16.43 -6.08 -6.11
N VAL A 147 -17.58 -5.67 -5.58
CA VAL A 147 -18.37 -6.43 -4.62
C VAL A 147 -19.42 -7.32 -5.31
N MET A 148 -20.13 -6.78 -6.29
CA MET A 148 -21.27 -7.48 -6.92
C MET A 148 -20.86 -8.69 -7.75
N VAL A 149 -19.72 -8.64 -8.45
CA VAL A 149 -19.24 -9.76 -9.27
C VAL A 149 -18.91 -10.99 -8.42
N PRO A 150 -18.10 -10.92 -7.36
CA PRO A 150 -17.90 -12.05 -6.46
C PRO A 150 -19.22 -12.56 -5.84
N LEU A 151 -20.08 -11.65 -5.40
CA LEU A 151 -21.38 -12.03 -4.79
C LEU A 151 -22.30 -12.76 -5.77
N TYR A 152 -22.25 -12.46 -7.08
CA TYR A 152 -23.02 -13.16 -8.10
C TYR A 152 -22.76 -14.68 -8.08
N PHE A 153 -21.53 -15.10 -7.80
CA PHE A 153 -21.16 -16.50 -7.71
C PHE A 153 -21.40 -17.05 -6.29
N ILE A 154 -20.98 -16.33 -5.26
CA ILE A 154 -21.03 -16.80 -3.87
C ILE A 154 -22.47 -17.00 -3.39
N GLN A 155 -23.39 -16.08 -3.71
CA GLN A 155 -24.78 -16.16 -3.26
C GLN A 155 -25.58 -17.35 -3.83
N LYS A 156 -25.07 -18.01 -4.87
CA LYS A 156 -25.63 -19.29 -5.35
C LYS A 156 -25.52 -20.41 -4.31
N TYR A 157 -24.50 -20.36 -3.47
CA TYR A 157 -24.14 -21.39 -2.50
C TYR A 157 -24.37 -20.92 -1.05
N VAL A 158 -24.18 -19.63 -0.78
CA VAL A 158 -24.34 -19.01 0.55
C VAL A 158 -25.27 -17.79 0.40
N PRO A 159 -26.59 -18.00 0.24
CA PRO A 159 -27.53 -16.90 0.11
C PRO A 159 -27.65 -16.10 1.41
N ASN A 160 -27.87 -14.79 1.28
CA ASN A 160 -28.09 -13.86 2.40
C ASN A 160 -26.97 -13.79 3.45
N ILE A 161 -25.75 -14.15 3.09
CA ILE A 161 -24.59 -14.00 3.98
C ILE A 161 -24.37 -12.50 4.26
N PRO A 162 -24.24 -12.07 5.53
CA PRO A 162 -23.88 -10.71 5.83
C PRO A 162 -22.44 -10.40 5.40
N ILE A 163 -22.20 -9.15 5.05
CA ILE A 163 -20.89 -8.73 4.57
C ILE A 163 -20.34 -7.54 5.37
N VAL A 164 -19.03 -7.36 5.31
CA VAL A 164 -18.33 -6.10 5.60
C VAL A 164 -17.63 -5.67 4.33
N ARG A 165 -17.92 -4.47 3.83
CA ARG A 165 -17.27 -3.93 2.64
C ARG A 165 -16.23 -2.92 3.05
N ILE A 166 -15.00 -3.06 2.52
CA ILE A 166 -13.87 -2.18 2.82
C ILE A 166 -13.31 -1.63 1.51
N ALA A 167 -13.16 -0.31 1.43
CA ALA A 167 -12.48 0.35 0.33
C ALA A 167 -10.96 0.26 0.51
N LEU A 168 -10.22 0.19 -0.60
CA LEU A 168 -8.78 0.38 -0.57
C LEU A 168 -8.43 1.85 -0.29
N SER A 169 -7.23 2.10 0.21
CA SER A 169 -6.70 3.45 0.45
C SER A 169 -5.40 3.67 -0.33
N GLY A 170 -4.93 4.94 -0.33
CA GLY A 170 -3.60 5.29 -0.86
C GLY A 170 -2.46 5.11 0.15
N LEU A 171 -2.73 4.52 1.31
CA LEU A 171 -1.72 4.25 2.34
C LEU A 171 -0.70 3.20 1.88
N PRO A 172 0.52 3.17 2.45
CA PRO A 172 1.56 2.19 2.16
C PRO A 172 1.08 0.74 2.26
N MET A 173 1.79 -0.18 1.63
CA MET A 173 1.39 -1.60 1.57
C MET A 173 1.42 -2.26 2.95
N GLU A 174 2.33 -1.84 3.81
CA GLU A 174 2.40 -2.22 5.22
C GLU A 174 1.08 -1.92 5.96
N LYS A 175 0.44 -0.78 5.67
CA LYS A 175 -0.86 -0.42 6.25
C LYS A 175 -2.01 -1.25 5.69
N ASN A 176 -1.95 -1.68 4.43
CA ASN A 176 -2.92 -2.64 3.91
C ASN A 176 -2.81 -3.98 4.64
N TYR A 177 -1.59 -4.47 4.86
CA TYR A 177 -1.34 -5.70 5.61
C TYR A 177 -1.81 -5.58 7.07
N GLU A 178 -1.46 -4.49 7.77
CA GLU A 178 -1.88 -4.20 9.16
C GLU A 178 -3.41 -4.19 9.30
N LEU A 179 -4.15 -3.66 8.31
CA LEU A 179 -5.62 -3.76 8.31
C LEU A 179 -6.10 -5.23 8.33
N GLY A 180 -5.40 -6.11 7.63
CA GLY A 180 -5.66 -7.55 7.67
C GLY A 180 -5.53 -8.13 9.07
N GLU A 181 -4.46 -7.78 9.79
CA GLU A 181 -4.27 -8.19 11.19
C GLU A 181 -5.41 -7.67 12.09
N LEU A 182 -5.88 -6.44 11.86
CA LEU A 182 -7.01 -5.88 12.61
C LEU A 182 -8.33 -6.60 12.28
N ILE A 183 -8.52 -7.06 11.05
CA ILE A 183 -9.67 -7.89 10.66
C ILE A 183 -9.63 -9.23 11.41
N ALA A 184 -8.47 -9.87 11.55
CA ALA A 184 -8.31 -11.08 12.33
C ALA A 184 -8.66 -10.84 13.81
N LYS A 185 -8.15 -9.77 14.43
CA LYS A 185 -8.51 -9.39 15.80
C LYS A 185 -9.99 -9.12 15.99
N ALA A 186 -10.65 -8.45 15.01
CA ALA A 186 -12.10 -8.23 15.04
C ALA A 186 -12.89 -9.54 14.93
N SER A 187 -12.39 -10.50 14.15
CA SER A 187 -12.94 -11.86 14.05
C SER A 187 -12.91 -12.57 15.41
N ASP A 188 -11.76 -12.54 16.09
CA ASP A 188 -11.60 -13.10 17.44
C ASP A 188 -12.52 -12.40 18.45
N ARG A 189 -12.56 -11.06 18.44
CA ARG A 189 -13.40 -10.25 19.35
C ARG A 189 -14.88 -10.57 19.21
N THR A 190 -15.33 -10.86 17.99
CA THR A 190 -16.75 -11.19 17.71
C THR A 190 -17.04 -12.68 17.78
N ASN A 191 -16.03 -13.53 17.85
CA ASN A 191 -16.12 -14.99 17.76
C ASN A 191 -16.88 -15.44 16.51
N LYS A 192 -16.63 -14.78 15.37
CA LYS A 192 -17.26 -15.06 14.07
C LYS A 192 -16.28 -15.72 13.13
N ASN A 193 -16.75 -16.74 12.42
CA ASN A 193 -16.02 -17.37 11.34
C ASN A 193 -16.04 -16.46 10.10
N VAL A 194 -14.89 -15.97 9.69
CA VAL A 194 -14.74 -15.01 8.59
C VAL A 194 -14.10 -15.67 7.37
N VAL A 195 -14.65 -15.36 6.20
CA VAL A 195 -13.99 -15.59 4.93
C VAL A 195 -13.73 -14.25 4.24
N ILE A 196 -12.48 -14.05 3.77
CA ILE A 196 -12.09 -12.84 3.09
C ILE A 196 -12.25 -13.01 1.57
N VAL A 197 -12.86 -12.03 0.93
CA VAL A 197 -12.95 -11.93 -0.53
C VAL A 197 -12.04 -10.80 -0.97
N ALA A 198 -10.81 -11.13 -1.35
CA ALA A 198 -9.86 -10.18 -1.90
C ALA A 198 -10.20 -9.94 -3.38
N SER A 199 -11.05 -8.94 -3.62
CA SER A 199 -11.53 -8.62 -4.95
C SER A 199 -10.58 -7.65 -5.65
N GLY A 200 -10.04 -8.06 -6.81
CA GLY A 200 -9.10 -7.26 -7.57
C GLY A 200 -8.71 -7.91 -8.90
N ASP A 201 -8.75 -7.12 -9.97
CA ASP A 201 -8.16 -7.55 -11.23
C ASP A 201 -6.64 -7.40 -11.14
N LEU A 202 -5.91 -8.24 -11.87
CA LEU A 202 -4.47 -8.12 -12.05
C LEU A 202 -4.18 -6.97 -13.03
N SER A 203 -3.11 -7.05 -13.81
CA SER A 203 -2.78 -5.97 -14.73
C SER A 203 -3.86 -5.74 -15.80
N HIS A 204 -4.13 -4.47 -16.10
CA HIS A 204 -4.98 -4.05 -17.23
C HIS A 204 -4.19 -3.79 -18.52
N CYS A 205 -2.87 -4.09 -18.55
CA CYS A 205 -1.96 -3.78 -19.63
C CYS A 205 -1.44 -5.04 -20.37
N GLN A 206 -2.31 -6.05 -20.55
CA GLN A 206 -1.91 -7.37 -21.08
C GLN A 206 -1.88 -7.44 -22.63
N LEU A 207 -2.69 -6.65 -23.33
CA LEU A 207 -2.86 -6.71 -24.79
C LEU A 207 -2.95 -5.31 -25.38
N GLU A 208 -2.43 -5.10 -26.60
CA GLU A 208 -2.57 -3.85 -27.37
C GLU A 208 -4.06 -3.44 -27.57
N THR A 209 -4.93 -4.42 -27.69
CA THR A 209 -6.38 -4.22 -27.84
C THR A 209 -7.12 -4.13 -26.52
N GLY A 210 -6.40 -4.22 -25.40
CA GLY A 210 -6.95 -4.12 -24.06
C GLY A 210 -7.30 -2.67 -23.67
N PRO A 211 -7.94 -2.48 -22.51
CA PRO A 211 -8.44 -1.17 -22.08
C PRO A 211 -7.33 -0.12 -21.87
N TYR A 212 -6.11 -0.54 -21.51
CA TYR A 212 -4.97 0.34 -21.26
C TYR A 212 -3.80 0.11 -22.21
N GLY A 213 -3.99 -0.71 -23.27
CA GLY A 213 -2.94 -1.12 -24.19
C GLY A 213 -1.97 -2.15 -23.58
N TYR A 214 -0.92 -2.47 -24.32
CA TYR A 214 0.12 -3.37 -23.84
C TYR A 214 1.27 -2.59 -23.19
N LYS A 215 1.70 -3.06 -22.02
CA LYS A 215 2.96 -2.63 -21.40
C LYS A 215 3.70 -3.85 -20.86
N PRO A 216 5.06 -3.90 -20.98
CA PRO A 216 5.83 -5.03 -20.48
C PRO A 216 5.61 -5.32 -18.98
N ALA A 217 5.36 -4.30 -18.19
CA ALA A 217 5.02 -4.43 -16.77
C ALA A 217 3.75 -5.27 -16.53
N GLY A 218 2.82 -5.28 -17.47
CA GLY A 218 1.55 -6.00 -17.32
C GLY A 218 1.71 -7.51 -17.15
N PRO A 219 2.19 -8.25 -18.16
CA PRO A 219 2.42 -9.70 -18.03
C PRO A 219 3.43 -10.05 -16.94
N GLU A 220 4.41 -9.20 -16.68
CA GLU A 220 5.39 -9.43 -15.62
C GLU A 220 4.75 -9.32 -14.22
N TYR A 221 3.87 -8.34 -14.01
CA TYR A 221 3.11 -8.22 -12.77
C TYR A 221 2.26 -9.49 -12.52
N ASP A 222 1.48 -9.89 -13.53
CA ASP A 222 0.63 -11.07 -13.41
C ASP A 222 1.44 -12.33 -13.08
N ARG A 223 2.55 -12.53 -13.77
CA ARG A 223 3.44 -13.66 -13.55
C ARG A 223 3.98 -13.69 -12.12
N ARG A 224 4.44 -12.54 -11.61
CA ARG A 224 5.01 -12.43 -10.27
C ARG A 224 3.95 -12.63 -9.20
N ILE A 225 2.85 -11.86 -9.25
CA ILE A 225 1.82 -11.90 -8.21
C ILE A 225 1.17 -13.27 -8.10
N MET A 226 0.89 -13.95 -9.23
CA MET A 226 0.35 -15.31 -9.21
C MET A 226 1.33 -16.31 -8.60
N ALA A 227 2.63 -16.21 -8.90
CA ALA A 227 3.65 -17.07 -8.32
C ALA A 227 3.80 -16.85 -6.81
N ASP A 228 3.89 -15.59 -6.37
CA ASP A 228 4.08 -15.24 -4.96
C ASP A 228 2.87 -15.66 -4.12
N MET A 229 1.66 -15.37 -4.61
CA MET A 229 0.42 -15.73 -3.91
C MET A 229 0.21 -17.25 -3.88
N ALA A 230 0.52 -17.98 -4.97
CA ALA A 230 0.43 -19.44 -4.99
C ALA A 230 1.47 -20.12 -4.10
N ALA A 231 2.63 -19.50 -3.89
CA ALA A 231 3.67 -19.97 -2.97
C ALA A 231 3.39 -19.59 -1.50
N GLY A 232 2.46 -18.67 -1.22
CA GLY A 232 2.23 -18.11 0.11
C GLY A 232 3.35 -17.20 0.59
N ALA A 233 4.12 -16.63 -0.34
CA ALA A 233 5.20 -15.69 -0.08
C ALA A 233 4.63 -14.28 0.12
N PHE A 234 3.85 -14.10 1.19
CA PHE A 234 3.11 -12.85 1.43
C PHE A 234 4.02 -11.65 1.70
N GLU A 235 5.23 -11.87 2.19
CA GLU A 235 6.25 -10.84 2.34
C GLU A 235 6.63 -10.18 1.01
N ALA A 236 6.54 -10.92 -0.11
CA ALA A 236 6.84 -10.37 -1.43
C ALA A 236 5.90 -9.24 -1.85
N LEU A 237 4.70 -9.15 -1.26
CA LEU A 237 3.76 -8.06 -1.54
C LEU A 237 4.31 -6.67 -1.20
N PHE A 238 5.24 -6.58 -0.25
CA PHE A 238 5.90 -5.34 0.11
C PHE A 238 6.97 -4.88 -0.90
N ASP A 239 7.44 -5.79 -1.77
CA ASP A 239 8.58 -5.55 -2.68
C ASP A 239 8.14 -5.22 -4.12
N TYR A 240 6.86 -4.91 -4.31
CA TYR A 240 6.32 -4.42 -5.57
C TYR A 240 6.37 -2.89 -5.60
N ASP A 241 7.35 -2.35 -6.31
CA ASP A 241 7.52 -0.92 -6.49
C ASP A 241 6.23 -0.24 -6.98
N THR A 242 5.92 0.93 -6.42
CA THR A 242 4.69 1.68 -6.73
C THR A 242 4.64 2.08 -8.21
N ALA A 243 5.77 2.46 -8.82
CA ALA A 243 5.81 2.83 -10.24
C ALA A 243 5.56 1.61 -11.13
N PHE A 244 6.11 0.44 -10.77
CA PHE A 244 5.87 -0.82 -11.48
C PHE A 244 4.38 -1.22 -11.41
N ARG A 245 3.74 -1.15 -10.24
CA ARG A 245 2.31 -1.43 -10.09
C ARG A 245 1.44 -0.45 -10.89
N GLN A 246 1.77 0.83 -10.88
CA GLN A 246 1.09 1.86 -11.68
C GLN A 246 1.28 1.63 -13.18
N GLU A 247 2.46 1.21 -13.63
CA GLU A 247 2.71 0.87 -15.02
C GLU A 247 1.91 -0.34 -15.47
N ALA A 248 1.80 -1.36 -14.62
CA ALA A 248 0.94 -2.53 -14.84
C ALA A 248 -0.55 -2.19 -14.79
N ALA A 249 -0.92 -1.06 -14.18
CA ALA A 249 -2.31 -0.60 -13.96
C ALA A 249 -3.17 -1.68 -13.29
N GLU A 250 -2.63 -2.31 -12.23
CA GLU A 250 -3.36 -3.29 -11.41
C GLU A 250 -4.36 -2.58 -10.49
N CYS A 251 -5.34 -3.32 -9.96
CA CYS A 251 -6.26 -2.79 -8.96
C CYS A 251 -6.47 -3.70 -7.74
N GLY A 252 -5.81 -4.86 -7.71
CA GLY A 252 -6.03 -5.88 -6.70
C GLY A 252 -4.99 -5.94 -5.58
N HIS A 253 -3.80 -5.36 -5.76
CA HIS A 253 -2.66 -5.57 -4.88
C HIS A 253 -2.94 -5.24 -3.41
N GLY A 254 -3.59 -4.11 -3.15
CA GLY A 254 -4.00 -3.73 -1.79
C GLY A 254 -5.01 -4.71 -1.17
N SER A 255 -5.95 -5.26 -1.97
CA SER A 255 -6.87 -6.32 -1.51
C SER A 255 -6.13 -7.59 -1.11
N PHE A 256 -5.09 -7.94 -1.87
CA PHE A 256 -4.28 -9.13 -1.60
C PHE A 256 -3.42 -8.95 -0.35
N ALA A 257 -2.88 -7.75 -0.12
CA ALA A 257 -2.13 -7.43 1.09
C ALA A 257 -3.01 -7.45 2.35
N ILE A 258 -4.23 -6.90 2.30
CA ILE A 258 -5.20 -6.99 3.41
C ILE A 258 -5.52 -8.45 3.72
N MET A 259 -5.77 -9.26 2.69
CA MET A 259 -6.02 -10.68 2.86
C MET A 259 -4.83 -11.41 3.48
N ALA A 260 -3.62 -11.14 3.01
CA ALA A 260 -2.39 -11.74 3.53
C ALA A 260 -2.17 -11.40 5.01
N GLY A 261 -2.42 -10.15 5.42
CA GLY A 261 -2.34 -9.70 6.81
C GLY A 261 -3.33 -10.40 7.74
N ALA A 262 -4.50 -10.78 7.23
CA ALA A 262 -5.45 -11.54 8.03
C ALA A 262 -5.02 -12.99 8.32
N PHE A 263 -4.01 -13.47 7.60
CA PHE A 263 -3.35 -14.76 7.88
C PHE A 263 -2.00 -14.61 8.58
N ASP A 264 -1.67 -13.42 9.11
CA ASP A 264 -0.41 -13.26 9.84
C ASP A 264 -0.33 -14.24 11.02
N GLY A 265 0.83 -14.88 11.20
CA GLY A 265 1.03 -15.91 12.21
C GLY A 265 0.34 -17.26 11.92
N HIS A 266 -0.16 -17.50 10.70
CA HIS A 266 -0.87 -18.73 10.35
C HIS A 266 -0.28 -19.43 9.12
N ASP A 267 -0.29 -20.78 9.13
CA ASP A 267 -0.08 -21.61 7.95
C ASP A 267 -1.33 -21.60 7.06
N VAL A 268 -1.10 -21.55 5.75
CA VAL A 268 -2.18 -21.41 4.77
C VAL A 268 -1.99 -22.41 3.64
N LYS A 269 -2.97 -23.28 3.48
CA LYS A 269 -3.04 -24.16 2.32
C LYS A 269 -3.61 -23.41 1.12
N ILE A 270 -2.82 -23.35 0.05
CA ILE A 270 -3.12 -22.54 -1.11
C ILE A 270 -3.41 -23.41 -2.33
N ARG A 271 -4.35 -22.98 -3.15
CA ARG A 271 -4.69 -23.63 -4.40
C ARG A 271 -5.00 -22.62 -5.49
N GLU A 272 -4.09 -22.46 -6.44
CA GLU A 272 -4.36 -21.74 -7.67
C GLU A 272 -5.39 -22.51 -8.51
N LEU A 273 -6.39 -21.80 -9.03
CA LEU A 273 -7.44 -22.38 -9.87
C LEU A 273 -7.33 -21.94 -11.32
N SER A 274 -7.04 -20.67 -11.58
CA SER A 274 -6.91 -20.14 -12.93
C SER A 274 -6.14 -18.83 -12.97
N HIS A 275 -5.50 -18.62 -14.14
CA HIS A 275 -5.01 -17.33 -14.59
C HIS A 275 -5.23 -17.21 -16.09
N GLU A 276 -5.83 -16.11 -16.54
CA GLU A 276 -6.01 -15.78 -17.96
C GLU A 276 -6.17 -14.26 -18.18
N ALA A 277 -5.89 -13.78 -19.39
CA ALA A 277 -5.92 -12.36 -19.72
C ALA A 277 -6.58 -12.07 -21.08
N THR A 278 -7.65 -12.78 -21.40
CA THR A 278 -8.31 -12.81 -22.72
C THR A 278 -8.75 -11.44 -23.23
N PHE A 279 -9.17 -10.53 -22.34
CA PHE A 279 -9.63 -9.19 -22.71
C PHE A 279 -8.59 -8.08 -22.44
N GLY A 280 -7.32 -8.46 -22.26
CA GLY A 280 -6.25 -7.51 -21.96
C GLY A 280 -6.17 -7.11 -20.46
N VAL A 281 -6.96 -7.78 -19.62
CA VAL A 281 -6.95 -7.66 -18.17
C VAL A 281 -6.66 -9.04 -17.56
N GLY A 282 -5.73 -9.10 -16.62
CA GLY A 282 -5.37 -10.33 -15.91
C GLY A 282 -6.43 -10.74 -14.90
N TYR A 283 -6.86 -11.99 -14.96
CA TYR A 283 -7.85 -12.58 -14.05
C TYR A 283 -7.21 -13.78 -13.34
N GLY A 284 -6.89 -13.60 -12.05
CA GLY A 284 -6.33 -14.64 -11.19
C GLY A 284 -7.36 -15.13 -10.17
N VAL A 285 -7.46 -16.45 -9.97
CA VAL A 285 -8.32 -17.04 -8.93
C VAL A 285 -7.50 -18.03 -8.10
N ILE A 286 -7.39 -17.72 -6.79
CA ILE A 286 -6.65 -18.54 -5.82
C ILE A 286 -7.50 -18.73 -4.56
N LEU A 287 -7.45 -19.92 -3.97
CA LEU A 287 -8.07 -20.28 -2.71
C LEU A 287 -7.03 -20.37 -1.61
N PHE A 288 -7.39 -19.87 -0.43
CA PHE A 288 -6.56 -19.90 0.77
C PHE A 288 -7.37 -20.48 1.92
N LYS A 289 -6.86 -21.55 2.54
CA LYS A 289 -7.48 -22.18 3.70
C LYS A 289 -6.53 -22.08 4.88
N ASN A 290 -6.99 -21.58 6.01
CA ASN A 290 -6.23 -21.58 7.23
C ASN A 290 -6.00 -23.01 7.72
N GLU A 291 -4.74 -23.38 8.03
CA GLU A 291 -4.39 -24.72 8.53
C GLU A 291 -3.85 -24.67 9.99
N GLY A 292 -3.85 -23.48 10.62
CA GLY A 292 -3.43 -23.30 12.00
C GLY A 292 -2.31 -22.29 12.20
N ILE A 293 -1.74 -22.23 13.39
CA ILE A 293 -0.72 -21.26 13.78
C ILE A 293 0.65 -21.66 13.16
N ASP A 294 1.36 -20.66 12.65
CA ASP A 294 2.77 -20.73 12.27
C ASP A 294 3.51 -19.45 12.68
N ASP A 295 4.19 -19.48 13.83
CA ASP A 295 4.93 -18.36 14.41
C ASP A 295 6.07 -17.80 13.52
N LYS A 296 6.33 -18.41 12.36
CA LYS A 296 7.34 -17.92 11.40
C LYS A 296 6.74 -16.94 10.39
N ARG A 297 5.44 -16.81 10.34
CA ARG A 297 4.71 -16.06 9.34
C ARG A 297 4.27 -14.67 9.80
N HIS A 298 5.00 -14.05 10.70
CA HIS A 298 4.83 -12.64 11.10
C HIS A 298 5.57 -11.73 10.11
N PHE A 299 5.01 -11.57 8.90
CA PHE A 299 5.71 -10.93 7.79
C PHE A 299 5.87 -9.43 7.97
N LEU A 300 4.86 -8.75 8.52
CA LEU A 300 4.94 -7.31 8.79
C LEU A 300 5.94 -7.01 9.90
N GLU A 301 5.90 -7.71 11.02
CA GLU A 301 6.86 -7.55 12.12
C GLU A 301 8.30 -7.78 11.61
N ASN A 302 8.53 -8.87 10.88
CA ASN A 302 9.83 -9.18 10.28
C ASN A 302 10.29 -8.10 9.29
N ARG A 303 9.39 -7.51 8.52
CA ARG A 303 9.66 -6.40 7.60
C ARG A 303 10.08 -5.15 8.36
N LEU A 304 9.31 -4.76 9.37
CA LEU A 304 9.57 -3.59 10.20
C LEU A 304 10.89 -3.72 10.96
N ASP A 305 11.18 -4.89 11.53
CA ASP A 305 12.45 -5.15 12.22
C ASP A 305 13.65 -5.04 11.28
N LYS A 306 13.56 -5.59 10.07
CA LYS A 306 14.62 -5.49 9.05
C LYS A 306 14.84 -4.04 8.62
N GLU A 307 13.76 -3.30 8.34
CA GLU A 307 13.89 -1.90 7.94
C GLU A 307 14.46 -1.05 9.05
N LYS A 308 13.97 -1.24 10.29
CA LYS A 308 14.53 -0.54 11.45
C LYS A 308 16.01 -0.82 11.62
N ALA A 309 16.46 -2.07 11.51
CA ALA A 309 17.87 -2.42 11.59
C ALA A 309 18.71 -1.75 10.49
N LYS A 310 18.20 -1.71 9.25
CA LYS A 310 18.82 -1.00 8.11
C LYS A 310 18.96 0.51 8.40
N ILE A 311 17.90 1.13 8.94
CA ILE A 311 17.92 2.55 9.28
C ILE A 311 18.86 2.81 10.47
N ASP A 312 18.87 1.98 11.51
CA ASP A 312 19.77 2.10 12.65
C ASP A 312 21.26 2.02 12.20
N GLU A 313 21.59 1.13 11.22
CA GLU A 313 22.93 1.07 10.62
C GLU A 313 23.29 2.35 9.87
N LYS A 314 22.37 2.88 9.05
CA LYS A 314 22.56 4.17 8.36
C LYS A 314 22.77 5.32 9.33
N ILE A 315 21.98 5.40 10.40
CA ILE A 315 22.13 6.42 11.45
C ILE A 315 23.50 6.35 12.10
N ALA A 316 24.00 5.15 12.39
CA ALA A 316 25.31 4.96 13.00
C ALA A 316 26.45 5.45 12.08
N GLY A 317 26.27 5.35 10.77
CA GLY A 317 27.23 5.83 9.76
C GLY A 317 27.03 7.28 9.32
N SER A 318 25.96 7.95 9.75
CA SER A 318 25.59 9.29 9.27
C SER A 318 26.61 10.35 9.66
N ASP A 319 26.80 11.31 8.76
CA ASP A 319 27.63 12.49 9.02
C ASP A 319 26.86 13.59 9.78
N ALA A 320 27.53 14.70 10.08
CA ALA A 320 26.97 15.80 10.85
C ALA A 320 25.76 16.47 10.17
N TYR A 321 25.72 16.50 8.82
CA TYR A 321 24.63 17.10 8.05
C TYR A 321 23.35 16.26 8.16
N ALA A 322 23.47 14.96 7.93
CA ALA A 322 22.33 14.02 8.04
C ALA A 322 21.86 13.90 9.51
N LYS A 323 22.78 13.88 10.50
CA LYS A 323 22.42 13.90 11.92
C LYS A 323 21.60 15.13 12.30
N LEU A 324 22.01 16.32 11.83
CA LEU A 324 21.26 17.56 12.08
C LEU A 324 19.88 17.53 11.43
N ALA A 325 19.78 17.08 10.18
CA ALA A 325 18.48 16.92 9.51
C ALA A 325 17.57 15.97 10.27
N ARG A 326 18.07 14.82 10.71
CA ARG A 326 17.34 13.83 11.50
C ARG A 326 16.86 14.38 12.84
N ALA A 327 17.73 15.08 13.58
CA ALA A 327 17.37 15.74 14.83
C ALA A 327 16.25 16.76 14.60
N SER A 328 16.33 17.51 13.49
CA SER A 328 15.34 18.53 13.12
C SER A 328 14.00 17.92 12.73
N VAL A 329 13.97 16.84 11.95
CA VAL A 329 12.76 16.07 11.64
C VAL A 329 12.13 15.53 12.92
N LYS A 330 12.92 14.88 13.80
CA LYS A 330 12.45 14.35 15.08
C LYS A 330 11.82 15.44 15.95
N ALA A 331 12.49 16.58 16.10
CA ALA A 331 11.98 17.71 16.87
C ALA A 331 10.66 18.24 16.29
N ALA A 332 10.57 18.37 14.96
CA ALA A 332 9.36 18.81 14.28
C ALA A 332 8.18 17.85 14.48
N VAL A 333 8.41 16.56 14.31
CA VAL A 333 7.37 15.52 14.43
C VAL A 333 6.87 15.35 15.86
N LEU A 334 7.78 15.45 16.84
CA LEU A 334 7.43 15.31 18.27
C LEU A 334 7.02 16.63 18.92
N GLU A 335 6.98 17.75 18.17
CA GLU A 335 6.76 19.11 18.71
C GLU A 335 7.66 19.42 19.92
N ALA A 336 8.92 18.95 19.85
CA ALA A 336 9.89 19.02 20.93
C ALA A 336 11.00 20.05 20.63
N PRO A 337 11.72 20.56 21.63
CA PRO A 337 12.92 21.36 21.38
C PRO A 337 13.95 20.61 20.54
N LEU A 338 14.58 21.32 19.62
CA LEU A 338 15.66 20.75 18.82
C LEU A 338 16.91 20.54 19.67
N GLU A 339 17.36 19.30 19.75
CA GLU A 339 18.63 18.91 20.32
C GLU A 339 19.70 18.92 19.23
N LEU A 340 20.61 19.89 19.27
CA LEU A 340 21.68 19.99 18.28
C LEU A 340 22.73 18.89 18.52
N PRO A 341 23.26 18.25 17.47
CA PRO A 341 24.44 17.40 17.58
C PRO A 341 25.65 18.17 18.14
N ASP A 342 26.45 17.50 19.01
CA ASP A 342 27.58 18.14 19.69
C ASP A 342 28.74 18.49 18.75
N ASP A 343 28.86 17.87 17.57
CA ASP A 343 30.01 17.87 16.67
C ASP A 343 29.70 18.53 15.30
N LEU A 344 28.92 19.61 15.29
CA LEU A 344 28.63 20.33 14.06
C LEU A 344 29.91 21.00 13.54
N PRO A 345 30.34 20.75 12.26
CA PRO A 345 31.48 21.41 11.63
C PRO A 345 31.30 22.92 11.57
N GLU A 346 32.39 23.63 11.74
CA GLU A 346 32.40 25.10 11.71
C GLU A 346 31.88 25.66 10.38
N GLU A 347 32.13 24.93 9.28
CA GLU A 347 31.63 25.25 7.95
C GLU A 347 30.09 25.26 7.85
N MET A 348 29.42 24.36 8.56
CA MET A 348 27.95 24.35 8.59
C MET A 348 27.37 25.59 9.29
N LEU A 349 28.11 26.15 10.25
CA LEU A 349 27.71 27.31 11.05
C LEU A 349 28.05 28.66 10.42
N LYS A 350 28.98 28.67 9.48
CA LYS A 350 29.52 29.92 8.87
C LYS A 350 29.23 30.07 7.39
N ASN A 351 29.15 28.97 6.65
CA ASN A 351 28.92 29.02 5.22
C ASN A 351 27.41 29.09 4.94
N MET A 352 27.10 29.71 3.82
CA MET A 352 25.75 29.82 3.29
C MET A 352 25.66 29.03 1.99
N ALA A 353 24.65 28.13 1.87
CA ALA A 353 24.41 27.37 0.63
C ALA A 353 22.93 26.99 0.56
N GLY A 354 22.45 26.70 -0.66
CA GLY A 354 21.18 26.03 -0.82
C GLY A 354 21.28 24.57 -0.34
N ALA A 355 20.22 24.05 0.23
CA ALA A 355 20.18 22.68 0.71
C ALA A 355 18.82 22.01 0.40
N PHE A 356 18.83 20.71 0.09
CA PHE A 356 17.63 19.89 0.04
C PHE A 356 17.70 18.85 1.16
N VAL A 357 16.57 18.62 1.81
CA VAL A 357 16.39 17.51 2.75
C VAL A 357 15.40 16.54 2.14
N SER A 358 15.85 15.32 1.87
CA SER A 358 15.06 14.24 1.34
C SER A 358 14.80 13.19 2.44
N ILE A 359 13.55 12.78 2.56
CA ILE A 359 13.09 11.79 3.53
C ILE A 359 12.45 10.66 2.75
N HIS A 360 12.93 9.44 2.96
CA HIS A 360 12.34 8.22 2.40
C HIS A 360 11.86 7.33 3.54
N GLU A 361 10.82 6.55 3.27
CA GLU A 361 10.30 5.49 4.11
C GLU A 361 10.12 4.25 3.24
N PHE A 362 10.70 3.11 3.64
CA PHE A 362 10.72 1.87 2.85
C PHE A 362 11.22 2.07 1.39
N ASP A 363 12.28 2.86 1.24
CA ASP A 363 12.88 3.26 -0.04
C ASP A 363 11.97 4.14 -0.95
N GLU A 364 10.75 4.46 -0.54
CA GLU A 364 9.85 5.39 -1.24
C GLU A 364 9.99 6.83 -0.72
N LEU A 365 9.84 7.82 -1.60
CA LEU A 365 9.91 9.23 -1.22
C LEU A 365 8.75 9.58 -0.28
N ARG A 366 9.07 10.11 0.93
CA ARG A 366 8.10 10.51 1.96
C ARG A 366 8.05 12.02 2.20
N GLY A 367 9.07 12.73 1.80
CA GLY A 367 9.15 14.19 1.85
C GLY A 367 10.45 14.70 1.24
N CYS A 368 10.40 15.83 0.54
CA CYS A 368 11.61 16.46 0.01
C CYS A 368 11.36 17.93 -0.25
N ILE A 369 11.99 18.78 0.54
CA ILE A 369 11.97 20.24 0.37
C ILE A 369 13.38 20.78 0.38
N GLY A 370 13.62 21.80 -0.40
CA GLY A 370 14.91 22.47 -0.44
C GLY A 370 14.88 23.83 -1.09
N THR A 371 16.03 24.48 -1.05
CA THR A 371 16.30 25.82 -1.57
C THR A 371 17.46 25.77 -2.56
N ILE A 372 17.34 26.52 -3.65
CA ILE A 372 18.37 26.58 -4.73
C ILE A 372 19.57 27.42 -4.29
N ALA A 373 19.33 28.41 -3.46
CA ALA A 373 20.32 29.34 -2.90
C ALA A 373 20.03 29.50 -1.41
N ALA A 374 21.01 29.92 -0.66
CA ALA A 374 20.87 30.19 0.77
C ALA A 374 19.72 31.16 1.04
N THR A 375 18.86 30.81 1.98
CA THR A 375 17.76 31.67 2.49
C THR A 375 17.93 31.95 3.99
N GLN A 376 18.86 31.26 4.64
CA GLN A 376 19.24 31.43 6.04
C GLN A 376 20.68 31.87 6.18
N ASP A 377 21.10 32.26 7.38
CA ASP A 377 22.43 32.81 7.67
C ASP A 377 23.51 31.71 7.73
N SER A 378 23.13 30.43 7.73
CA SER A 378 24.08 29.32 7.69
C SER A 378 23.46 28.05 7.06
N VAL A 379 24.31 27.12 6.60
CA VAL A 379 23.93 25.81 6.10
C VAL A 379 23.14 25.04 7.19
N ALA A 380 23.57 25.15 8.45
CA ALA A 380 22.87 24.47 9.54
C ALA A 380 21.40 24.96 9.68
N GLU A 381 21.18 26.27 9.63
CA GLU A 381 19.82 26.84 9.69
C GLU A 381 19.00 26.50 8.44
N GLU A 382 19.65 26.44 7.26
CA GLU A 382 18.99 26.01 6.02
C GLU A 382 18.51 24.56 6.12
N ILE A 383 19.35 23.65 6.66
CA ILE A 383 18.98 22.25 6.91
C ILE A 383 17.81 22.13 7.89
N ILE A 384 17.88 22.83 9.02
CA ILE A 384 16.82 22.81 10.06
C ILE A 384 15.47 23.21 9.46
N LYS A 385 15.45 24.33 8.72
CA LYS A 385 14.22 24.84 8.09
C LYS A 385 13.68 23.88 7.03
N ASN A 386 14.55 23.35 6.17
CA ASN A 386 14.12 22.44 5.11
C ASN A 386 13.72 21.06 5.65
N ALA A 387 14.34 20.57 6.71
CA ALA A 387 13.94 19.35 7.41
C ALA A 387 12.53 19.47 8.02
N TRP A 388 12.26 20.62 8.68
CA TRP A 388 10.90 20.90 9.17
C TRP A 388 9.90 20.95 8.00
N SER A 389 10.23 21.66 6.92
CA SER A 389 9.36 21.79 5.76
C SER A 389 9.10 20.45 5.07
N ALA A 390 10.14 19.63 4.89
CA ALA A 390 10.02 18.29 4.27
C ALA A 390 9.18 17.33 5.10
N SER A 391 9.25 17.43 6.43
CA SER A 391 8.50 16.52 7.32
C SER A 391 7.07 16.98 7.61
N GLN A 392 6.78 18.29 7.63
CA GLN A 392 5.52 18.83 8.12
C GLN A 392 4.73 19.64 7.08
N ASN A 393 5.38 20.09 6.00
CA ASN A 393 4.79 21.05 5.08
C ASN A 393 5.07 20.77 3.59
N ASP A 394 5.42 19.55 3.24
CA ASP A 394 5.50 19.11 1.84
C ASP A 394 4.08 18.92 1.30
N PRO A 395 3.64 19.71 0.28
CA PRO A 395 2.24 19.65 -0.18
C PRO A 395 1.84 18.33 -0.86
N ARG A 396 2.80 17.47 -1.14
CA ARG A 396 2.57 16.16 -1.76
C ARG A 396 2.17 15.09 -0.76
N PHE A 397 2.50 15.29 0.52
CA PHE A 397 2.37 14.28 1.57
C PHE A 397 1.67 14.83 2.81
N ALA A 398 1.02 13.97 3.58
CA ALA A 398 0.57 14.31 4.92
C ALA A 398 1.77 14.51 5.86
N PRO A 399 1.66 15.33 6.92
CA PRO A 399 2.70 15.46 7.93
C PRO A 399 3.16 14.11 8.47
N ILE A 400 4.48 13.95 8.64
CA ILE A 400 5.09 12.74 9.20
C ILE A 400 4.67 12.58 10.66
N LYS A 401 4.34 11.35 11.06
CA LYS A 401 3.93 10.99 12.42
C LYS A 401 5.05 10.33 13.22
N ALA A 402 4.88 10.29 14.53
CA ALA A 402 5.89 9.73 15.44
C ALA A 402 6.22 8.24 15.17
N GLU A 403 5.23 7.46 14.74
CA GLU A 403 5.39 6.05 14.41
C GLU A 403 6.27 5.79 13.20
N GLU A 404 6.41 6.75 12.27
CA GLU A 404 7.24 6.64 11.07
C GLU A 404 8.74 6.88 11.37
N LEU A 405 9.07 7.63 12.44
CA LEU A 405 10.45 8.04 12.76
C LEU A 405 11.51 6.91 12.74
N PRO A 406 11.23 5.68 13.21
CA PRO A 406 12.20 4.58 13.19
C PRO A 406 12.56 4.08 11.79
N TYR A 407 11.75 4.39 10.77
CA TYR A 407 11.84 3.86 9.41
C TYR A 407 12.29 4.91 8.39
N LEU A 408 12.55 6.14 8.83
CA LEU A 408 12.94 7.23 7.95
C LEU A 408 14.42 7.17 7.58
N ASP A 409 14.69 7.13 6.28
CA ASP A 409 16.01 7.38 5.70
C ASP A 409 16.10 8.86 5.30
N ILE A 410 17.08 9.58 5.84
CA ILE A 410 17.20 11.04 5.66
C ILE A 410 18.55 11.37 5.06
N SER A 411 18.52 12.12 3.96
CA SER A 411 19.72 12.63 3.31
C SER A 411 19.63 14.13 3.10
N VAL A 412 20.81 14.76 2.98
CA VAL A 412 20.94 16.19 2.75
C VAL A 412 21.80 16.42 1.51
N ASP A 413 21.30 17.18 0.56
CA ASP A 413 22.05 17.62 -0.62
C ASP A 413 22.43 19.10 -0.46
N ILE A 414 23.72 19.41 -0.40
CA ILE A 414 24.24 20.78 -0.35
C ILE A 414 24.63 21.18 -1.76
N LEU A 415 24.15 22.34 -2.21
CA LEU A 415 24.36 22.87 -3.55
C LEU A 415 25.54 23.83 -3.56
N SER A 416 26.43 23.71 -4.57
CA SER A 416 27.41 24.74 -4.87
C SER A 416 26.76 26.00 -5.45
N ASP A 417 27.51 27.09 -5.51
CA ASP A 417 27.11 28.24 -6.30
C ASP A 417 26.82 27.83 -7.75
N ALA A 418 25.80 28.43 -8.35
CA ALA A 418 25.42 28.17 -9.72
C ALA A 418 26.35 28.92 -10.69
N GLU A 419 26.85 28.23 -11.69
CA GLU A 419 27.73 28.77 -12.74
C GLU A 419 26.97 28.87 -14.07
N PRO A 420 26.94 30.03 -14.74
CA PRO A 420 26.35 30.14 -16.07
C PRO A 420 27.07 29.24 -17.08
N ILE A 421 26.28 28.59 -17.95
CA ILE A 421 26.82 27.82 -19.07
C ILE A 421 26.33 28.39 -20.39
N HIS A 422 27.14 28.26 -21.45
CA HIS A 422 26.83 28.76 -22.78
C HIS A 422 26.35 27.68 -23.73
N ASP A 423 26.73 26.43 -23.47
CA ASP A 423 26.37 25.28 -24.27
C ASP A 423 26.06 24.07 -23.40
N LYS A 424 25.07 23.29 -23.84
CA LYS A 424 24.65 22.09 -23.12
C LYS A 424 25.73 21.00 -22.98
N SER A 425 26.79 21.04 -23.81
CA SER A 425 27.94 20.14 -23.69
C SER A 425 28.77 20.37 -22.41
N GLU A 426 28.53 21.48 -21.70
CA GLU A 426 29.15 21.77 -20.40
C GLU A 426 28.42 21.05 -19.24
N LEU A 427 27.35 20.35 -19.52
CA LEU A 427 26.60 19.53 -18.55
C LEU A 427 27.08 18.07 -18.54
N ASP A 428 26.90 17.44 -17.40
CA ASP A 428 27.04 16.01 -17.19
C ASP A 428 25.93 15.60 -16.21
N VAL A 429 25.00 14.79 -16.65
CA VAL A 429 23.78 14.40 -15.88
C VAL A 429 24.10 13.72 -14.54
N LYS A 430 25.28 13.12 -14.41
CA LYS A 430 25.72 12.46 -13.17
C LYS A 430 26.43 13.40 -12.22
N LYS A 431 27.02 14.47 -12.74
CA LYS A 431 27.86 15.40 -11.98
C LYS A 431 27.14 16.71 -11.67
N TYR A 432 26.48 17.28 -12.68
CA TYR A 432 25.90 18.60 -12.58
C TYR A 432 24.39 18.59 -12.57
N GLY A 433 23.80 19.33 -11.62
CA GLY A 433 22.44 19.79 -11.74
C GLY A 433 22.33 20.91 -12.76
N VAL A 434 21.15 21.13 -13.32
CA VAL A 434 20.85 22.21 -14.25
C VAL A 434 19.77 23.11 -13.69
N ILE A 435 20.02 24.44 -13.83
CA ILE A 435 19.01 25.47 -13.61
C ILE A 435 18.67 26.06 -14.98
N VAL A 436 17.39 26.17 -15.28
CA VAL A 436 16.88 26.86 -16.47
C VAL A 436 16.11 28.11 -16.06
N THR A 437 16.37 29.22 -16.70
CA THR A 437 15.73 30.50 -16.39
C THR A 437 15.27 31.19 -17.67
N LYS A 438 14.02 31.70 -17.65
CA LYS A 438 13.50 32.56 -18.72
C LYS A 438 12.50 33.56 -18.15
N GLY A 439 12.89 34.85 -18.21
CA GLY A 439 12.15 35.92 -17.55
C GLY A 439 11.99 35.65 -16.05
N GLY A 440 10.77 35.66 -15.53
CA GLY A 440 10.50 35.36 -14.11
C GLY A 440 10.32 33.87 -13.78
N ARG A 441 10.50 32.96 -14.76
CA ARG A 441 10.33 31.51 -14.57
C ARG A 441 11.68 30.85 -14.37
N ARG A 442 11.83 30.07 -13.32
CA ARG A 442 13.07 29.32 -13.00
C ARG A 442 12.73 27.91 -12.55
N GLY A 443 13.44 26.93 -13.05
CA GLY A 443 13.32 25.53 -12.67
C GLY A 443 14.65 24.84 -12.60
N LEU A 444 14.75 23.80 -11.79
CA LEU A 444 15.98 23.05 -11.65
C LEU A 444 15.73 21.54 -11.65
N LEU A 445 16.81 20.82 -11.98
CA LEU A 445 16.89 19.38 -11.75
C LEU A 445 18.25 19.06 -11.14
N LEU A 446 18.24 18.23 -10.10
CA LEU A 446 19.47 17.73 -9.45
C LEU A 446 20.22 16.77 -10.39
N PRO A 447 21.53 16.53 -10.16
CA PRO A 447 22.27 15.51 -10.90
C PRO A 447 21.92 14.09 -10.41
N ASN A 448 22.34 13.11 -11.19
CA ASN A 448 22.32 11.68 -10.84
C ASN A 448 20.97 11.15 -10.36
N LEU A 449 19.90 11.52 -11.06
CA LEU A 449 18.56 11.03 -10.78
C LEU A 449 18.24 9.78 -11.61
N ASP A 450 17.57 8.81 -11.01
CA ASP A 450 17.11 7.61 -11.69
C ASP A 450 16.14 7.95 -12.83
N GLY A 451 16.33 7.30 -14.00
CA GLY A 451 15.54 7.55 -15.19
C GLY A 451 15.87 8.85 -15.95
N VAL A 452 16.95 9.55 -15.56
CA VAL A 452 17.49 10.74 -16.27
C VAL A 452 18.90 10.43 -16.79
N ASP A 453 18.95 9.87 -17.99
CA ASP A 453 20.19 9.33 -18.57
C ASP A 453 20.87 10.30 -19.56
N THR A 454 20.14 11.33 -20.02
CA THR A 454 20.65 12.27 -21.01
C THR A 454 20.48 13.73 -20.59
N ILE A 455 21.39 14.57 -21.08
CA ILE A 455 21.37 16.02 -20.85
C ILE A 455 20.05 16.63 -21.36
N ASP A 456 19.56 16.18 -22.51
CA ASP A 456 18.32 16.68 -23.08
C ASP A 456 17.11 16.35 -22.21
N GLN A 457 17.04 15.15 -21.64
CA GLN A 457 16.01 14.78 -20.64
C GLN A 457 16.10 15.67 -19.39
N GLN A 458 17.31 15.89 -18.88
CA GLN A 458 17.54 16.73 -17.70
C GLN A 458 17.03 18.16 -17.93
N ILE A 459 17.37 18.77 -19.07
CA ILE A 459 16.94 20.12 -19.44
C ILE A 459 15.42 20.15 -19.64
N GLU A 460 14.85 19.16 -20.31
CA GLU A 460 13.40 19.08 -20.56
C GLU A 460 12.60 19.02 -19.26
N ILE A 461 13.05 18.21 -18.30
CA ILE A 461 12.39 18.09 -17.00
C ILE A 461 12.52 19.41 -16.21
N ALA A 462 13.70 20.04 -16.19
CA ALA A 462 13.88 21.32 -15.53
C ALA A 462 12.98 22.41 -16.14
N CYS A 463 12.88 22.45 -17.48
CA CYS A 463 12.00 23.37 -18.20
C CYS A 463 10.51 23.11 -17.85
N ARG A 464 10.08 21.84 -17.81
CA ARG A 464 8.72 21.46 -17.44
C ARG A 464 8.37 21.93 -16.03
N LYS A 465 9.29 21.77 -15.06
CA LYS A 465 9.11 22.27 -13.69
C LYS A 465 8.94 23.78 -13.64
N ALA A 466 9.60 24.52 -14.53
CA ALA A 466 9.49 25.98 -14.63
C ALA A 466 8.29 26.46 -15.46
N GLY A 467 7.55 25.57 -16.12
CA GLY A 467 6.55 25.96 -17.12
C GLY A 467 7.15 26.66 -18.34
N ILE A 468 8.39 26.28 -18.72
CA ILE A 468 9.13 26.78 -19.90
C ILE A 468 9.04 25.72 -21.01
N ASP A 469 8.70 26.12 -22.25
CA ASP A 469 8.86 25.23 -23.40
C ASP A 469 10.36 25.07 -23.70
N PRO A 470 10.93 23.85 -23.72
CA PRO A 470 12.35 23.62 -24.02
C PRO A 470 12.81 24.19 -25.38
N LYS A 471 11.87 24.42 -26.29
CA LYS A 471 12.12 24.98 -27.64
C LYS A 471 12.07 26.50 -27.67
N GLU A 472 11.71 27.16 -26.59
CA GLU A 472 11.68 28.62 -26.54
C GLU A 472 13.10 29.20 -26.69
N PRO A 473 13.35 30.24 -27.55
CA PRO A 473 14.66 30.86 -27.66
C PRO A 473 14.99 31.68 -26.41
N GLY A 474 16.30 31.76 -26.08
CA GLY A 474 16.80 32.62 -25.00
C GLY A 474 16.59 32.07 -23.59
N ILE A 475 16.52 30.77 -23.43
CA ILE A 475 16.63 30.11 -22.13
C ILE A 475 18.07 30.27 -21.64
N GLN A 476 18.23 30.79 -20.44
CA GLN A 476 19.53 30.84 -19.75
C GLN A 476 19.70 29.57 -18.95
N MET A 477 20.90 29.01 -18.96
CA MET A 477 21.24 27.80 -18.22
C MET A 477 22.41 28.06 -17.28
N GLU A 478 22.30 27.47 -16.09
CA GLU A 478 23.36 27.43 -15.09
C GLU A 478 23.54 25.99 -14.65
N ARG A 479 24.74 25.59 -14.28
CA ARG A 479 25.07 24.31 -13.67
C ARG A 479 25.49 24.49 -12.21
N PHE A 480 25.32 23.45 -11.40
CA PHE A 480 25.81 23.42 -10.03
C PHE A 480 26.19 21.99 -9.66
N GLU A 481 27.08 21.85 -8.70
CA GLU A 481 27.42 20.56 -8.10
C GLU A 481 26.59 20.32 -6.85
N VAL A 482 26.43 19.04 -6.49
CA VAL A 482 25.71 18.62 -5.28
C VAL A 482 26.64 17.71 -4.49
N VAL A 483 26.76 17.99 -3.20
CA VAL A 483 27.37 17.08 -2.23
C VAL A 483 26.29 16.45 -1.43
N ARG A 484 26.13 15.14 -1.57
CA ARG A 484 25.14 14.37 -0.82
C ARG A 484 25.75 13.88 0.49
N HIS A 485 25.03 14.13 1.57
CA HIS A 485 25.30 13.72 2.94
C HIS A 485 24.26 12.70 3.39
N VAL A 486 24.69 11.59 3.99
CA VAL A 486 23.87 10.47 4.42
C VAL A 486 24.20 10.05 5.84
#